data_17e22841f2fb8aebf2acfdcf9275aa2b
#
_entry.id   17e22841f2fb8aebf2acfdcf9275aa2b
#
_cell.length_a   1.000
_cell.length_b   1.000
_cell.length_c   1.000
_cell.angle_alpha   90.00
_cell.angle_beta   90.00
_cell.angle_gamma   90.00
#
_symmetry.space_group_name_H-M   'P 1'
#
loop_
_entity.id
_entity.type
_entity.pdbx_description
1 polymer ?
#
loop_
_entity_poly.entity_id
_entity_poly.type
_entity_poly.pdbx_seq_one_letter_code
_entity_poly.pdbx_strand_id
1 'polypeptide(L)'
;MPIILKKILVFSISTWINLLHRRSPSKAVQLIYKFFSEPRKGNLKKQKIPAVLVNAEVKMIEWTTHIFPVYHWNNNQSESVMLVHGWESNAARWEPFLSILKTKYNVFALDAPAHGLASGKEFNAVLYAQFIQKAQEVFPTHYLIGHSVGGMASFYYAYQNPTTHVQKMVLLGAPATLQKLVMNYANLLKLNPVLLKDFEAFFVEKFNFKFHEFSLENFAPQVKIEGMIAHDLDDDVVLFEEAEKINRTWQNAFLHPTKGLGHSMQDEKLYFEVMNFLQK
;
A
#
# COMPACT_ATOMS: atom_id res chain seq x y z
N MET A 1 -22.52 -0.63 -9.74
CA MET A 1 -23.66 -1.10 -8.88
C MET A 1 -24.30 0.12 -8.25
N PRO A 2 -25.62 0.30 -8.28
CA PRO A 2 -26.31 1.41 -7.63
C PRO A 2 -25.98 1.50 -6.14
N ILE A 3 -25.92 2.72 -5.59
CA ILE A 3 -25.55 2.97 -4.18
C ILE A 3 -26.44 2.18 -3.20
N ILE A 4 -27.74 2.08 -3.49
CA ILE A 4 -28.72 1.34 -2.68
C ILE A 4 -28.38 -0.15 -2.62
N LEU A 5 -28.06 -0.77 -3.75
CA LEU A 5 -27.65 -2.19 -3.80
C LEU A 5 -26.36 -2.44 -3.02
N LYS A 6 -25.40 -1.51 -3.07
CA LYS A 6 -24.15 -1.60 -2.29
C LYS A 6 -24.46 -1.56 -0.78
N LYS A 7 -25.34 -0.66 -0.33
CA LYS A 7 -25.75 -0.57 1.08
C LYS A 7 -26.47 -1.84 1.55
N ILE A 8 -27.39 -2.39 0.74
CA ILE A 8 -28.09 -3.65 1.06
C ILE A 8 -27.09 -4.81 1.17
N LEU A 9 -26.17 -4.94 0.23
CA LEU A 9 -25.14 -5.99 0.25
C LEU A 9 -24.27 -5.91 1.50
N VAL A 10 -23.78 -4.71 1.84
CA VAL A 10 -22.96 -4.49 3.05
C VAL A 10 -23.75 -4.84 4.31
N PHE A 11 -25.01 -4.42 4.39
CA PHE A 11 -25.90 -4.75 5.52
C PHE A 11 -26.11 -6.25 5.66
N SER A 12 -26.39 -6.96 4.56
CA SER A 12 -26.58 -8.42 4.56
C SER A 12 -25.34 -9.16 5.00
N ILE A 13 -24.17 -8.77 4.49
CA ILE A 13 -22.86 -9.33 4.89
C ILE A 13 -22.60 -9.08 6.38
N SER A 14 -22.84 -7.85 6.84
CA SER A 14 -22.69 -7.45 8.25
C SER A 14 -23.54 -8.31 9.17
N THR A 15 -24.82 -8.43 8.87
CA THR A 15 -25.77 -9.24 9.65
C THR A 15 -25.35 -10.71 9.68
N TRP A 16 -25.01 -11.26 8.52
CA TRP A 16 -24.57 -12.65 8.41
C TRP A 16 -23.31 -12.93 9.23
N ILE A 17 -22.29 -12.08 9.15
CA ILE A 17 -21.03 -12.24 9.89
C ILE A 17 -21.29 -12.20 11.41
N ASN A 18 -22.08 -11.22 11.89
CA ASN A 18 -22.39 -11.10 13.31
C ASN A 18 -23.22 -12.30 13.83
N LEU A 19 -24.12 -12.86 12.99
CA LEU A 19 -24.85 -14.10 13.33
C LEU A 19 -23.96 -15.33 13.30
N LEU A 20 -23.07 -15.44 12.31
CA LEU A 20 -22.10 -16.51 12.20
C LEU A 20 -21.18 -16.55 13.43
N HIS A 21 -20.79 -15.39 13.94
CA HIS A 21 -19.94 -15.27 15.13
C HIS A 21 -20.59 -15.95 16.36
N ARG A 22 -21.90 -15.83 16.53
CA ARG A 22 -22.61 -16.48 17.65
C ARG A 22 -22.55 -18.02 17.60
N ARG A 23 -22.41 -18.60 16.41
CA ARG A 23 -22.39 -20.05 16.20
C ARG A 23 -20.98 -20.62 16.02
N SER A 24 -20.10 -19.84 15.40
CA SER A 24 -18.73 -20.26 15.07
C SER A 24 -17.80 -19.03 15.01
N PRO A 25 -17.27 -18.58 16.16
CA PRO A 25 -16.39 -17.40 16.23
C PRO A 25 -15.20 -17.50 15.27
N SER A 26 -14.49 -18.60 15.24
CA SER A 26 -13.33 -18.80 14.37
C SER A 26 -13.67 -18.65 12.87
N LYS A 27 -14.79 -19.22 12.41
CA LYS A 27 -15.22 -19.06 11.00
C LYS A 27 -15.60 -17.61 10.67
N ALA A 28 -16.23 -16.90 11.61
CA ALA A 28 -16.59 -15.49 11.41
C ALA A 28 -15.33 -14.63 11.29
N VAL A 29 -14.34 -14.85 12.16
CA VAL A 29 -13.05 -14.14 12.12
C VAL A 29 -12.29 -14.43 10.82
N GLN A 30 -12.19 -15.69 10.39
CA GLN A 30 -11.57 -16.05 9.11
C GLN A 30 -12.27 -15.38 7.92
N LEU A 31 -13.60 -15.30 7.95
CA LEU A 31 -14.38 -14.65 6.90
C LEU A 31 -14.15 -13.14 6.86
N ILE A 32 -14.10 -12.49 8.03
CA ILE A 32 -13.75 -11.06 8.13
C ILE A 32 -12.37 -10.82 7.56
N TYR A 33 -11.38 -11.61 7.99
CA TYR A 33 -10.03 -11.50 7.49
C TYR A 33 -9.96 -11.68 5.97
N LYS A 34 -10.63 -12.67 5.45
CA LYS A 34 -10.74 -12.90 4.01
C LYS A 34 -11.28 -11.67 3.29
N PHE A 35 -12.38 -11.08 3.75
CA PHE A 35 -12.94 -9.88 3.13
C PHE A 35 -12.07 -8.63 3.29
N PHE A 36 -11.28 -8.55 4.35
CA PHE A 36 -10.35 -7.47 4.61
C PHE A 36 -9.09 -7.58 3.75
N SER A 37 -8.62 -8.80 3.46
CA SER A 37 -7.33 -9.06 2.81
C SER A 37 -7.42 -9.49 1.33
N GLU A 38 -8.60 -9.91 0.82
CA GLU A 38 -8.75 -10.31 -0.58
C GLU A 38 -9.26 -9.14 -1.44
N PRO A 39 -8.44 -8.62 -2.39
CA PRO A 39 -8.83 -7.55 -3.29
C PRO A 39 -9.88 -8.04 -4.31
N ARG A 40 -10.83 -7.17 -4.64
CA ARG A 40 -11.89 -7.45 -5.63
C ARG A 40 -11.59 -6.83 -6.98
N LYS A 41 -10.61 -5.91 -7.02
CA LYS A 41 -10.16 -5.18 -8.20
C LYS A 41 -8.63 -5.17 -8.25
N GLY A 42 -8.06 -4.52 -9.25
CA GLY A 42 -6.63 -4.37 -9.38
C GLY A 42 -5.96 -5.52 -10.14
N ASN A 43 -6.59 -6.69 -10.27
CA ASN A 43 -6.07 -7.82 -11.03
C ASN A 43 -6.08 -7.52 -12.54
N LEU A 44 -5.03 -7.94 -13.24
CA LEU A 44 -4.90 -7.88 -14.67
C LEU A 44 -5.15 -9.26 -15.30
N LYS A 45 -5.73 -9.24 -16.49
CA LYS A 45 -5.85 -10.45 -17.33
C LYS A 45 -4.69 -10.48 -18.32
N LYS A 46 -4.02 -11.61 -18.47
CA LYS A 46 -2.87 -11.77 -19.41
C LYS A 46 -3.20 -11.32 -20.83
N GLN A 47 -4.49 -11.43 -21.23
CA GLN A 47 -4.95 -11.04 -22.57
C GLN A 47 -5.27 -9.53 -22.69
N LYS A 48 -5.27 -8.78 -21.56
CA LYS A 48 -5.61 -7.36 -21.52
C LYS A 48 -4.68 -6.61 -20.57
N ILE A 49 -3.42 -6.55 -20.92
CA ILE A 49 -2.41 -5.79 -20.16
C ILE A 49 -2.40 -4.35 -20.67
N PRO A 50 -2.41 -3.32 -19.81
CA PRO A 50 -2.26 -1.92 -20.20
C PRO A 50 -0.99 -1.69 -21.04
N ALA A 51 -1.08 -0.82 -22.05
CA ALA A 51 0.03 -0.57 -22.98
C ALA A 51 1.31 -0.12 -22.26
N VAL A 52 1.19 0.67 -21.22
CA VAL A 52 2.30 1.13 -20.40
C VAL A 52 3.11 -0.04 -19.80
N LEU A 53 2.46 -1.13 -19.41
CA LEU A 53 3.12 -2.32 -18.87
C LEU A 53 3.66 -3.24 -19.95
N VAL A 54 3.02 -3.27 -21.14
CA VAL A 54 3.53 -4.04 -22.30
C VAL A 54 4.86 -3.47 -22.79
N ASN A 55 5.07 -2.16 -22.66
CA ASN A 55 6.28 -1.47 -23.07
C ASN A 55 7.42 -1.52 -22.04
N ALA A 56 7.23 -2.21 -20.92
CA ALA A 56 8.26 -2.42 -19.90
C ALA A 56 8.96 -3.77 -20.12
N GLU A 57 10.22 -3.85 -19.74
CA GLU A 57 10.86 -5.14 -19.47
C GLU A 57 10.24 -5.74 -18.21
N VAL A 58 9.92 -7.03 -18.23
CA VAL A 58 9.27 -7.69 -17.10
C VAL A 58 10.14 -8.80 -16.55
N LYS A 59 10.46 -8.71 -15.27
CA LYS A 59 11.10 -9.80 -14.52
C LYS A 59 10.10 -10.40 -13.55
N MET A 60 9.80 -11.67 -13.73
CA MET A 60 9.02 -12.44 -12.74
C MET A 60 9.95 -12.84 -11.59
N ILE A 61 9.58 -12.48 -10.37
CA ILE A 61 10.27 -12.89 -9.15
C ILE A 61 9.47 -14.01 -8.51
N GLU A 62 10.14 -15.12 -8.24
CA GLU A 62 9.60 -16.26 -7.50
C GLU A 62 10.11 -16.21 -6.06
N TRP A 63 9.18 -16.27 -5.12
CA TRP A 63 9.50 -16.27 -3.69
C TRP A 63 8.46 -17.07 -2.90
N THR A 64 8.91 -18.12 -2.22
CA THR A 64 8.06 -19.10 -1.54
C THR A 64 6.95 -19.65 -2.47
N THR A 65 5.68 -19.41 -2.16
CA THR A 65 4.52 -19.78 -2.99
C THR A 65 4.02 -18.67 -3.91
N HIS A 66 4.74 -17.54 -3.95
CA HIS A 66 4.35 -16.35 -4.69
C HIS A 66 5.22 -16.15 -5.94
N ILE A 67 4.57 -15.66 -7.00
CA ILE A 67 5.23 -15.17 -8.23
C ILE A 67 4.65 -13.80 -8.51
N PHE A 68 5.51 -12.81 -8.74
CA PHE A 68 5.05 -11.44 -9.04
C PHE A 68 5.97 -10.75 -10.04
N PRO A 69 5.43 -9.86 -10.90
CA PRO A 69 6.22 -9.09 -11.84
C PRO A 69 6.87 -7.88 -11.17
N VAL A 70 8.09 -7.59 -11.62
CA VAL A 70 8.68 -6.25 -11.55
C VAL A 70 8.82 -5.74 -12.97
N TYR A 71 8.20 -4.62 -13.24
CA TYR A 71 8.27 -3.90 -14.51
C TYR A 71 9.42 -2.92 -14.47
N HIS A 72 10.20 -2.86 -15.55
CA HIS A 72 11.36 -1.99 -15.65
C HIS A 72 11.31 -1.17 -16.94
N TRP A 73 11.36 0.14 -16.78
CA TRP A 73 11.55 1.10 -17.88
C TRP A 73 12.98 1.61 -17.80
N ASN A 74 13.85 0.92 -18.55
CA ASN A 74 15.27 1.24 -18.59
C ASN A 74 15.52 2.50 -19.43
N ASN A 75 16.21 3.49 -18.84
CA ASN A 75 16.55 4.75 -19.49
C ASN A 75 18.06 5.06 -19.40
N ASN A 76 18.89 4.08 -19.08
CA ASN A 76 20.35 4.21 -18.93
C ASN A 76 20.75 5.30 -17.92
N GLN A 77 19.94 5.52 -16.88
CA GLN A 77 20.23 6.47 -15.80
C GLN A 77 21.02 5.76 -14.69
N SER A 78 21.84 6.53 -13.96
CA SER A 78 22.61 6.00 -12.81
C SER A 78 21.72 5.76 -11.60
N GLU A 79 20.69 6.57 -11.41
CA GLU A 79 19.77 6.47 -10.27
C GLU A 79 18.47 5.77 -10.66
N SER A 80 17.85 5.18 -9.67
CA SER A 80 16.67 4.34 -9.88
C SER A 80 15.61 4.55 -8.81
N VAL A 81 14.35 4.39 -9.21
CA VAL A 81 13.17 4.54 -8.35
C VAL A 81 12.26 3.33 -8.48
N MET A 82 11.76 2.83 -7.35
CA MET A 82 10.74 1.79 -7.31
C MET A 82 9.40 2.37 -6.89
N LEU A 83 8.36 2.06 -7.65
CA LEU A 83 7.00 2.55 -7.50
C LEU A 83 6.12 1.44 -6.90
N VAL A 84 5.45 1.75 -5.80
CA VAL A 84 4.69 0.81 -4.97
C VAL A 84 3.23 1.26 -4.89
N HIS A 85 2.35 0.57 -5.60
CA HIS A 85 0.93 0.95 -5.69
C HIS A 85 0.12 0.54 -4.44
N GLY A 86 -1.10 1.08 -4.30
CA GLY A 86 -2.01 0.79 -3.18
C GLY A 86 -3.01 -0.33 -3.45
N TRP A 87 -3.95 -0.47 -2.52
CA TRP A 87 -5.06 -1.43 -2.55
C TRP A 87 -5.94 -1.28 -3.80
N GLU A 88 -6.38 -2.42 -4.35
CA GLU A 88 -7.25 -2.52 -5.53
C GLU A 88 -6.74 -1.75 -6.76
N SER A 89 -5.40 -1.64 -6.90
CA SER A 89 -4.68 -1.00 -7.99
C SER A 89 -3.66 -1.99 -8.61
N ASN A 90 -2.78 -1.53 -9.48
CA ASN A 90 -1.65 -2.28 -10.04
C ASN A 90 -0.58 -1.31 -10.57
N ALA A 91 0.53 -1.82 -11.09
CA ALA A 91 1.65 -1.03 -11.57
C ALA A 91 1.29 -0.02 -12.67
N ALA A 92 0.24 -0.24 -13.46
CA ALA A 92 -0.16 0.68 -14.52
C ALA A 92 -0.65 2.05 -14.00
N ARG A 93 -1.00 2.15 -12.70
CA ARG A 93 -1.40 3.45 -12.13
C ARG A 93 -0.35 4.55 -12.27
N TRP A 94 0.90 4.16 -12.44
CA TRP A 94 2.03 5.08 -12.51
C TRP A 94 2.23 5.71 -13.89
N GLU A 95 1.43 5.31 -14.91
CA GLU A 95 1.54 5.81 -16.29
C GLU A 95 1.67 7.32 -16.39
N PRO A 96 0.86 8.16 -15.67
CA PRO A 96 1.00 9.63 -15.74
C PRO A 96 2.34 10.14 -15.19
N PHE A 97 2.93 9.45 -14.20
CA PHE A 97 4.18 9.86 -13.59
C PHE A 97 5.42 9.35 -14.36
N LEU A 98 5.29 8.26 -15.09
CA LEU A 98 6.40 7.64 -15.79
C LEU A 98 7.09 8.57 -16.80
N SER A 99 6.32 9.38 -17.54
CA SER A 99 6.87 10.32 -18.51
C SER A 99 7.84 11.31 -17.89
N ILE A 100 7.60 11.73 -16.65
CA ILE A 100 8.42 12.64 -15.87
C ILE A 100 9.61 11.89 -15.25
N LEU A 101 9.37 10.79 -14.53
CA LEU A 101 10.40 10.00 -13.86
C LEU A 101 11.49 9.49 -14.82
N LYS A 102 11.08 9.00 -15.98
CA LYS A 102 11.98 8.48 -17.02
C LYS A 102 12.98 9.48 -17.57
N THR A 103 12.79 10.77 -17.36
CA THR A 103 13.76 11.80 -17.76
C THR A 103 15.04 11.76 -16.94
N LYS A 104 15.03 11.16 -15.74
CA LYS A 104 16.12 11.19 -14.77
C LYS A 104 16.46 9.85 -14.13
N TYR A 105 15.54 8.87 -14.15
CA TYR A 105 15.68 7.63 -13.40
C TYR A 105 15.43 6.39 -14.26
N ASN A 106 16.08 5.29 -13.89
CA ASN A 106 15.58 3.97 -14.21
C ASN A 106 14.38 3.70 -13.31
N VAL A 107 13.25 3.37 -13.91
CA VAL A 107 11.99 3.25 -13.17
C VAL A 107 11.58 1.79 -13.07
N PHE A 108 11.31 1.36 -11.85
CA PHE A 108 10.77 0.05 -11.54
C PHE A 108 9.38 0.19 -10.92
N ALA A 109 8.50 -0.77 -11.17
CA ALA A 109 7.25 -0.90 -10.43
C ALA A 109 6.95 -2.39 -10.24
N LEU A 110 6.33 -2.74 -9.11
CA LEU A 110 5.91 -4.12 -8.87
C LEU A 110 4.41 -4.19 -8.68
N ASP A 111 3.81 -5.34 -8.99
CA ASP A 111 2.45 -5.65 -8.58
C ASP A 111 2.45 -6.21 -7.15
N ALA A 112 1.55 -5.68 -6.32
CA ALA A 112 1.35 -6.12 -4.94
C ALA A 112 0.82 -7.56 -4.87
N PRO A 113 0.95 -8.26 -3.73
CA PRO A 113 0.32 -9.56 -3.52
C PRO A 113 -1.16 -9.54 -3.93
N ALA A 114 -1.61 -10.53 -4.67
CA ALA A 114 -2.98 -10.67 -5.16
C ALA A 114 -3.50 -9.53 -6.07
N HIS A 115 -2.60 -8.70 -6.64
CA HIS A 115 -2.94 -7.63 -7.59
C HIS A 115 -2.17 -7.78 -8.89
N GLY A 116 -2.59 -7.03 -9.93
CA GLY A 116 -1.95 -7.05 -11.24
C GLY A 116 -1.82 -8.45 -11.80
N LEU A 117 -0.60 -8.86 -12.10
CA LEU A 117 -0.25 -10.23 -12.50
C LEU A 117 0.40 -11.04 -11.35
N ALA A 118 0.49 -10.50 -10.15
CA ALA A 118 1.02 -11.19 -9.00
C ALA A 118 0.08 -12.32 -8.55
N SER A 119 0.68 -13.42 -8.10
CA SER A 119 -0.06 -14.58 -7.58
C SER A 119 -0.61 -14.33 -6.16
N GLY A 120 -1.41 -15.28 -5.69
CA GLY A 120 -2.00 -15.26 -4.37
C GLY A 120 -3.43 -14.74 -4.36
N LYS A 121 -4.02 -14.70 -3.17
CA LYS A 121 -5.37 -14.17 -2.92
C LYS A 121 -5.36 -13.15 -1.77
N GLU A 122 -4.35 -13.22 -0.91
CA GLU A 122 -4.20 -12.38 0.26
C GLU A 122 -3.29 -11.20 -0.03
N PHE A 123 -3.71 -10.02 0.42
CA PHE A 123 -2.92 -8.81 0.49
C PHE A 123 -2.88 -8.30 1.93
N ASN A 124 -1.71 -7.95 2.41
CA ASN A 124 -1.49 -7.16 3.62
C ASN A 124 -0.15 -6.43 3.52
N ALA A 125 0.04 -5.39 4.33
CA ALA A 125 1.24 -4.56 4.27
C ALA A 125 2.53 -5.31 4.63
N VAL A 126 2.45 -6.32 5.51
CA VAL A 126 3.60 -7.16 5.90
C VAL A 126 4.08 -8.00 4.72
N LEU A 127 3.17 -8.71 4.06
CA LEU A 127 3.48 -9.51 2.87
C LEU A 127 3.97 -8.62 1.71
N TYR A 128 3.39 -7.42 1.57
CA TYR A 128 3.81 -6.50 0.52
C TYR A 128 5.22 -5.94 0.78
N ALA A 129 5.57 -5.65 2.03
CA ALA A 129 6.94 -5.27 2.39
C ALA A 129 7.96 -6.37 2.05
N GLN A 130 7.58 -7.64 2.18
CA GLN A 130 8.42 -8.76 1.75
C GLN A 130 8.58 -8.83 0.22
N PHE A 131 7.53 -8.51 -0.56
CA PHE A 131 7.64 -8.38 -2.02
C PHE A 131 8.59 -7.25 -2.40
N ILE A 132 8.48 -6.09 -1.71
CA ILE A 132 9.40 -4.96 -1.90
C ILE A 132 10.82 -5.41 -1.59
N GLN A 133 11.05 -6.12 -0.48
CA GLN A 133 12.37 -6.65 -0.12
C GLN A 133 12.94 -7.55 -1.24
N LYS A 134 12.14 -8.50 -1.74
CA LYS A 134 12.59 -9.39 -2.82
C LYS A 134 12.84 -8.66 -4.14
N ALA A 135 12.06 -7.64 -4.43
CA ALA A 135 12.30 -6.78 -5.58
C ALA A 135 13.61 -5.97 -5.42
N GLN A 136 13.88 -5.45 -4.22
CA GLN A 136 15.11 -4.71 -3.90
C GLN A 136 16.36 -5.60 -3.89
N GLU A 137 16.25 -6.89 -3.56
CA GLU A 137 17.36 -7.85 -3.65
C GLU A 137 17.78 -8.09 -5.11
N VAL A 138 16.82 -8.03 -6.05
CA VAL A 138 17.08 -8.21 -7.49
C VAL A 138 17.41 -6.88 -8.18
N PHE A 139 16.73 -5.82 -7.79
CA PHE A 139 16.85 -4.47 -8.35
C PHE A 139 17.00 -3.46 -7.21
N PRO A 140 18.21 -3.30 -6.65
CA PRO A 140 18.44 -2.30 -5.61
C PRO A 140 18.19 -0.90 -6.18
N THR A 141 17.19 -0.19 -5.62
CA THR A 141 16.84 1.15 -6.08
C THR A 141 17.17 2.20 -5.02
N HIS A 142 17.52 3.41 -5.50
CA HIS A 142 17.89 4.55 -4.64
C HIS A 142 16.67 5.17 -3.96
N TYR A 143 15.50 5.11 -4.61
CA TYR A 143 14.31 5.79 -4.14
C TYR A 143 13.10 4.86 -4.13
N LEU A 144 12.20 5.07 -3.15
CA LEU A 144 10.88 4.43 -3.09
C LEU A 144 9.78 5.49 -3.16
N ILE A 145 8.76 5.25 -3.99
CA ILE A 145 7.54 6.06 -4.02
C ILE A 145 6.36 5.13 -3.80
N GLY A 146 5.69 5.28 -2.66
CA GLY A 146 4.56 4.43 -2.29
C GLY A 146 3.26 5.22 -2.17
N HIS A 147 2.18 4.67 -2.76
CA HIS A 147 0.85 5.24 -2.65
C HIS A 147 -0.02 4.44 -1.68
N SER A 148 -0.75 5.14 -0.79
CA SER A 148 -1.72 4.51 0.11
C SER A 148 -1.08 3.37 0.92
N VAL A 149 -1.66 2.17 0.97
CA VAL A 149 -1.08 1.00 1.65
C VAL A 149 0.28 0.59 1.06
N GLY A 150 0.56 0.93 -0.21
CA GLY A 150 1.90 0.76 -0.79
C GLY A 150 2.94 1.65 -0.11
N GLY A 151 2.57 2.86 0.30
CA GLY A 151 3.40 3.73 1.13
C GLY A 151 3.64 3.14 2.53
N MET A 152 2.58 2.64 3.17
CA MET A 152 2.69 1.93 4.45
C MET A 152 3.62 0.71 4.36
N ALA A 153 3.51 -0.09 3.32
CA ALA A 153 4.36 -1.26 3.09
C ALA A 153 5.82 -0.87 2.81
N SER A 154 6.06 0.22 2.04
CA SER A 154 7.39 0.76 1.79
C SER A 154 8.05 1.26 3.07
N PHE A 155 7.29 1.91 3.93
CA PHE A 155 7.79 2.37 5.23
C PHE A 155 8.13 1.20 6.15
N TYR A 156 7.26 0.19 6.22
CA TYR A 156 7.52 -1.01 7.00
C TYR A 156 8.72 -1.80 6.47
N TYR A 157 8.90 -1.88 5.14
CA TYR A 157 10.12 -2.43 4.53
C TYR A 157 11.38 -1.70 5.02
N ALA A 158 11.38 -0.37 5.00
CA ALA A 158 12.53 0.42 5.45
C ALA A 158 12.83 0.22 6.95
N TYR A 159 11.79 0.11 7.78
CA TYR A 159 11.91 -0.21 9.20
C TYR A 159 12.57 -1.60 9.41
N GLN A 160 12.18 -2.61 8.63
CA GLN A 160 12.71 -3.97 8.74
C GLN A 160 14.13 -4.10 8.14
N ASN A 161 14.55 -3.17 7.29
CA ASN A 161 15.81 -3.21 6.55
C ASN A 161 16.61 -1.91 6.74
N PRO A 162 17.16 -1.66 7.94
CA PRO A 162 17.84 -0.40 8.26
C PRO A 162 19.10 -0.13 7.43
N THR A 163 19.64 -1.17 6.79
CA THR A 163 20.83 -1.11 5.90
C THR A 163 20.45 -1.11 4.42
N THR A 164 19.19 -0.81 4.08
CA THR A 164 18.74 -0.73 2.70
C THR A 164 19.52 0.31 1.88
N HIS A 165 19.60 0.10 0.56
CA HIS A 165 20.18 1.07 -0.38
C HIS A 165 19.28 2.30 -0.62
N VAL A 166 18.05 2.28 -0.13
CA VAL A 166 17.09 3.37 -0.31
C VAL A 166 17.56 4.61 0.46
N GLN A 167 17.74 5.70 -0.26
CA GLN A 167 18.19 6.99 0.25
C GLN A 167 17.02 7.92 0.57
N LYS A 168 15.99 7.93 -0.29
CA LYS A 168 14.78 8.76 -0.11
C LYS A 168 13.52 7.96 -0.32
N MET A 169 12.47 8.36 0.40
CA MET A 169 11.15 7.74 0.30
C MET A 169 10.06 8.81 0.21
N VAL A 170 9.11 8.58 -0.71
CA VAL A 170 7.92 9.43 -0.86
C VAL A 170 6.67 8.63 -0.51
N LEU A 171 5.88 9.15 0.40
CA LEU A 171 4.57 8.62 0.78
C LEU A 171 3.48 9.50 0.17
N LEU A 172 2.64 8.94 -0.68
CA LEU A 172 1.51 9.61 -1.31
C LEU A 172 0.20 9.09 -0.70
N GLY A 173 -0.48 9.89 0.13
CA GLY A 173 -1.75 9.52 0.75
C GLY A 173 -1.67 8.25 1.61
N ALA A 174 -0.55 8.02 2.32
CA ALA A 174 -0.34 6.80 3.09
C ALA A 174 -1.05 6.83 4.45
N PRO A 175 -1.69 5.72 4.88
CA PRO A 175 -2.22 5.59 6.23
C PRO A 175 -1.08 5.39 7.24
N ALA A 176 -1.22 6.00 8.42
CA ALA A 176 -0.26 5.87 9.51
C ALA A 176 -0.44 4.56 10.28
N THR A 177 -1.68 4.09 10.45
CA THR A 177 -1.94 2.99 11.39
C THR A 177 -2.85 1.92 10.80
N LEU A 178 -2.53 0.64 11.08
CA LEU A 178 -3.42 -0.48 10.78
C LEU A 178 -4.73 -0.37 11.57
N GLN A 179 -4.66 0.10 12.81
CA GLN A 179 -5.84 0.27 13.65
C GLN A 179 -6.91 1.13 12.97
N LYS A 180 -6.53 2.26 12.34
CA LYS A 180 -7.50 3.13 11.64
C LYS A 180 -8.16 2.38 10.47
N LEU A 181 -7.39 1.64 9.68
CA LEU A 181 -7.91 0.84 8.58
C LEU A 181 -8.89 -0.23 9.06
N VAL A 182 -8.53 -0.95 10.13
CA VAL A 182 -9.40 -1.98 10.73
C VAL A 182 -10.66 -1.36 11.33
N MET A 183 -10.55 -0.24 12.04
CA MET A 183 -11.72 0.43 12.63
C MET A 183 -12.68 0.97 11.57
N ASN A 184 -12.17 1.56 10.49
CA ASN A 184 -13.00 1.97 9.35
C ASN A 184 -13.76 0.77 8.75
N TYR A 185 -13.07 -0.37 8.59
CA TYR A 185 -13.68 -1.60 8.10
C TYR A 185 -14.70 -2.20 9.10
N ALA A 186 -14.37 -2.23 10.39
CA ALA A 186 -15.27 -2.70 11.46
C ALA A 186 -16.55 -1.85 11.53
N ASN A 187 -16.43 -0.53 11.41
CA ASN A 187 -17.56 0.39 11.38
C ASN A 187 -18.43 0.17 10.12
N LEU A 188 -17.81 -0.01 8.95
CA LEU A 188 -18.52 -0.32 7.70
C LEU A 188 -19.37 -1.58 7.84
N LEU A 189 -18.83 -2.63 8.45
CA LEU A 189 -19.51 -3.92 8.66
C LEU A 189 -20.29 -3.99 9.98
N LYS A 190 -20.31 -2.92 10.79
CA LYS A 190 -20.98 -2.89 12.09
C LYS A 190 -20.61 -4.11 12.94
N LEU A 191 -19.32 -4.46 13.02
CA LEU A 191 -18.86 -5.60 13.80
C LEU A 191 -19.15 -5.36 15.28
N ASN A 192 -19.69 -6.40 15.96
CA ASN A 192 -19.87 -6.30 17.40
C ASN A 192 -18.52 -6.29 18.15
N PRO A 193 -18.44 -5.69 19.36
CA PRO A 193 -17.18 -5.52 20.09
C PRO A 193 -16.45 -6.85 20.41
N VAL A 194 -17.20 -7.93 20.66
CA VAL A 194 -16.59 -9.24 20.95
C VAL A 194 -15.93 -9.80 19.71
N LEU A 195 -16.60 -9.72 18.55
CA LEU A 195 -16.05 -10.16 17.27
C LEU A 195 -14.82 -9.35 16.87
N LEU A 196 -14.81 -8.03 17.15
CA LEU A 196 -13.63 -7.19 16.89
C LEU A 196 -12.45 -7.60 17.78
N LYS A 197 -12.69 -7.95 19.05
CA LYS A 197 -11.67 -8.48 19.96
C LYS A 197 -11.11 -9.82 19.47
N ASP A 198 -11.98 -10.73 19.01
CA ASP A 198 -11.55 -12.02 18.46
C ASP A 198 -10.75 -11.82 17.17
N PHE A 199 -11.12 -10.80 16.36
CA PHE A 199 -10.38 -10.44 15.16
C PHE A 199 -8.98 -9.89 15.48
N GLU A 200 -8.83 -9.09 16.54
CA GLU A 200 -7.51 -8.66 17.01
C GLU A 200 -6.68 -9.85 17.52
N ALA A 201 -7.29 -10.77 18.28
CA ALA A 201 -6.61 -11.98 18.74
C ALA A 201 -6.08 -12.82 17.57
N PHE A 202 -6.86 -12.95 16.49
CA PHE A 202 -6.42 -13.61 15.27
C PHE A 202 -5.22 -12.89 14.62
N PHE A 203 -5.19 -11.54 14.61
CA PHE A 203 -4.05 -10.78 14.11
C PHE A 203 -2.79 -11.02 14.97
N VAL A 204 -2.94 -11.07 16.30
CA VAL A 204 -1.82 -11.40 17.20
C VAL A 204 -1.28 -12.80 16.92
N GLU A 205 -2.17 -13.79 16.72
CA GLU A 205 -1.76 -15.16 16.39
C GLU A 205 -1.03 -15.21 15.03
N LYS A 206 -1.55 -14.50 14.01
CA LYS A 206 -1.05 -14.56 12.64
C LYS A 206 0.23 -13.71 12.41
N PHE A 207 0.33 -12.55 13.04
CA PHE A 207 1.34 -11.53 12.74
C PHE A 207 2.21 -11.13 13.94
N ASN A 208 1.88 -11.61 15.13
CA ASN A 208 2.56 -11.32 16.40
C ASN A 208 2.53 -9.83 16.80
N PHE A 209 1.45 -9.11 16.44
CA PHE A 209 1.20 -7.73 16.86
C PHE A 209 -0.31 -7.42 16.94
N LYS A 210 -0.68 -6.44 17.78
CA LYS A 210 -2.01 -5.86 17.85
C LYS A 210 -2.18 -4.78 16.78
N PHE A 211 -3.42 -4.40 16.47
CA PHE A 211 -3.69 -3.39 15.43
C PHE A 211 -2.96 -2.07 15.65
N HIS A 212 -2.89 -1.57 16.90
CA HIS A 212 -2.24 -0.29 17.22
C HIS A 212 -0.71 -0.36 17.20
N GLU A 213 -0.13 -1.55 17.31
CA GLU A 213 1.32 -1.74 17.30
C GLU A 213 1.89 -1.62 15.89
N PHE A 214 1.10 -1.97 14.84
CA PHE A 214 1.49 -1.75 13.46
C PHE A 214 1.16 -0.30 13.05
N SER A 215 2.09 0.59 13.35
CA SER A 215 1.97 2.03 13.15
C SER A 215 3.28 2.62 12.62
N LEU A 216 3.17 3.47 11.59
CA LEU A 216 4.32 4.21 11.07
C LEU A 216 4.92 5.15 12.14
N GLU A 217 4.09 5.65 13.07
CA GLU A 217 4.57 6.44 14.21
C GLU A 217 5.53 5.63 15.09
N ASN A 218 5.23 4.34 15.32
CA ASN A 218 6.08 3.45 16.13
C ASN A 218 7.36 3.06 15.40
N PHE A 219 7.33 2.97 14.08
CA PHE A 219 8.47 2.58 13.25
C PHE A 219 9.40 3.75 12.93
N ALA A 220 8.85 4.96 12.82
CA ALA A 220 9.54 6.16 12.34
C ALA A 220 10.84 6.52 13.09
N PRO A 221 10.98 6.38 14.41
CA PRO A 221 12.23 6.68 15.10
C PRO A 221 13.43 5.87 14.62
N GLN A 222 13.19 4.71 14.01
CA GLN A 222 14.23 3.81 13.50
C GLN A 222 14.50 3.99 11.99
N VAL A 223 13.61 4.68 11.26
CA VAL A 223 13.76 4.94 9.82
C VAL A 223 14.60 6.20 9.62
N LYS A 224 15.82 6.03 9.09
CA LYS A 224 16.78 7.13 8.87
C LYS A 224 16.73 7.71 7.45
N ILE A 225 15.97 7.11 6.56
CA ILE A 225 15.76 7.53 5.18
C ILE A 225 15.14 8.93 5.16
N GLU A 226 15.58 9.81 4.25
CA GLU A 226 14.93 11.09 4.00
C GLU A 226 13.55 10.90 3.40
N GLY A 227 12.57 11.68 3.85
CA GLY A 227 11.17 11.49 3.48
C GLY A 227 10.43 12.72 3.00
N MET A 228 9.52 12.50 2.05
CA MET A 228 8.45 13.41 1.68
C MET A 228 7.11 12.74 1.94
N ILE A 229 6.27 13.37 2.76
CA ILE A 229 4.90 12.92 3.03
C ILE A 229 3.97 13.85 2.28
N ALA A 230 3.52 13.45 1.10
CA ALA A 230 2.53 14.21 0.34
C ALA A 230 1.13 13.69 0.63
N HIS A 231 0.21 14.58 1.03
CA HIS A 231 -1.15 14.18 1.39
C HIS A 231 -2.14 15.30 1.08
N ASP A 232 -3.31 14.91 0.59
CA ASP A 232 -4.33 15.88 0.23
C ASP A 232 -5.26 16.21 1.40
N LEU A 233 -5.55 17.50 1.57
CA LEU A 233 -6.45 17.98 2.62
C LEU A 233 -7.90 17.49 2.44
N ASP A 234 -8.28 17.17 1.19
CA ASP A 234 -9.61 16.71 0.83
C ASP A 234 -9.65 15.16 0.61
N ASP A 235 -8.63 14.41 1.09
CA ASP A 235 -8.61 12.95 1.05
C ASP A 235 -9.68 12.37 2.00
N ASP A 236 -10.72 11.77 1.46
CA ASP A 236 -11.84 11.17 2.19
C ASP A 236 -11.67 9.65 2.47
N VAL A 237 -10.59 9.06 1.98
CA VAL A 237 -10.24 7.64 2.17
C VAL A 237 -9.25 7.47 3.32
N VAL A 238 -8.14 8.21 3.23
CA VAL A 238 -7.13 8.32 4.29
C VAL A 238 -7.04 9.77 4.70
N LEU A 239 -7.58 10.09 5.87
CA LEU A 239 -7.69 11.48 6.31
C LEU A 239 -6.31 12.11 6.50
N PHE A 240 -6.20 13.41 6.24
CA PHE A 240 -4.96 14.19 6.36
C PHE A 240 -4.27 14.05 7.73
N GLU A 241 -5.04 13.83 8.80
CA GLU A 241 -4.52 13.57 10.15
C GLU A 241 -3.53 12.40 10.21
N GLU A 242 -3.63 11.42 9.30
CA GLU A 242 -2.70 10.29 9.23
C GLU A 242 -1.30 10.75 8.77
N ALA A 243 -1.23 11.70 7.82
CA ALA A 243 0.05 12.28 7.40
C ALA A 243 0.68 13.12 8.52
N GLU A 244 -0.11 13.86 9.29
CA GLU A 244 0.37 14.63 10.44
C GLU A 244 0.96 13.71 11.52
N LYS A 245 0.37 12.54 11.75
CA LYS A 245 0.90 11.53 12.69
C LYS A 245 2.28 11.06 12.25
N ILE A 246 2.45 10.69 10.96
CA ILE A 246 3.74 10.25 10.43
C ILE A 246 4.78 11.37 10.55
N ASN A 247 4.42 12.59 10.18
CA ASN A 247 5.33 13.74 10.19
C ASN A 247 5.83 14.10 11.60
N ARG A 248 5.01 13.91 12.63
CA ARG A 248 5.43 14.17 14.02
C ARG A 248 6.56 13.27 14.51
N THR A 249 6.70 12.09 13.94
CA THR A 249 7.61 11.06 14.44
C THR A 249 8.74 10.72 13.48
N TRP A 250 8.56 10.94 12.18
CA TRP A 250 9.60 10.74 11.17
C TRP A 250 10.46 11.99 11.02
N GLN A 251 11.51 12.08 11.83
CA GLN A 251 12.35 13.28 11.97
C GLN A 251 13.04 13.73 10.66
N ASN A 252 13.35 12.78 9.77
CA ASN A 252 14.03 13.07 8.49
C ASN A 252 13.04 13.35 7.36
N ALA A 253 11.77 13.60 7.65
CA ALA A 253 10.76 13.86 6.64
C ALA A 253 10.12 15.24 6.81
N PHE A 254 9.51 15.71 5.74
CA PHE A 254 8.66 16.88 5.75
C PHE A 254 7.27 16.58 5.17
N LEU A 255 6.27 17.29 5.66
CA LEU A 255 4.90 17.19 5.18
C LEU A 255 4.68 18.19 4.03
N HIS A 256 4.17 17.68 2.90
CA HIS A 256 3.78 18.45 1.72
C HIS A 256 2.25 18.34 1.52
N PRO A 257 1.47 19.27 2.07
CA PRO A 257 0.02 19.27 1.90
C PRO A 257 -0.36 19.65 0.47
N THR A 258 -1.35 18.94 -0.08
CA THR A 258 -2.02 19.32 -1.34
C THR A 258 -3.50 19.56 -1.11
N LYS A 259 -4.21 20.08 -2.11
CA LYS A 259 -5.64 20.31 -2.02
C LYS A 259 -6.32 20.03 -3.36
N GLY A 260 -7.44 19.29 -3.30
CA GLY A 260 -8.28 18.96 -4.46
C GLY A 260 -7.82 17.77 -5.28
N LEU A 261 -6.78 17.03 -4.84
CA LEU A 261 -6.30 15.81 -5.49
C LEU A 261 -7.02 14.55 -4.98
N GLY A 262 -7.55 14.63 -3.77
CA GLY A 262 -8.16 13.51 -3.06
C GLY A 262 -7.17 12.36 -2.88
N HIS A 263 -7.70 11.16 -2.63
CA HIS A 263 -6.86 9.97 -2.36
C HIS A 263 -5.99 9.52 -3.56
N SER A 264 -6.35 9.92 -4.77
CA SER A 264 -5.60 9.45 -5.96
C SER A 264 -4.19 10.02 -6.03
N MET A 265 -3.94 11.22 -5.51
CA MET A 265 -2.65 11.92 -5.52
C MET A 265 -2.02 11.99 -6.93
N GLN A 266 -2.85 11.96 -7.99
CA GLN A 266 -2.40 12.02 -9.39
C GLN A 266 -2.49 13.47 -9.89
N ASP A 267 -1.35 14.13 -9.94
CA ASP A 267 -1.25 15.51 -10.38
C ASP A 267 0.16 15.82 -10.89
N GLU A 268 0.26 16.51 -12.02
CA GLU A 268 1.54 16.80 -12.67
C GLU A 268 2.42 17.72 -11.82
N LYS A 269 1.83 18.72 -11.16
CA LYS A 269 2.55 19.65 -10.28
C LYS A 269 3.14 18.89 -9.08
N LEU A 270 2.36 18.00 -8.45
CA LEU A 270 2.85 17.15 -7.38
C LEU A 270 4.01 16.27 -7.87
N TYR A 271 3.93 15.73 -9.08
CA TYR A 271 5.01 14.91 -9.63
C TYR A 271 6.32 15.70 -9.80
N PHE A 272 6.24 16.98 -10.23
CA PHE A 272 7.43 17.84 -10.25
C PHE A 272 7.97 18.17 -8.86
N GLU A 273 7.12 18.34 -7.84
CA GLU A 273 7.58 18.52 -6.46
C GLU A 273 8.29 17.25 -5.91
N VAL A 274 7.78 16.06 -6.24
CA VAL A 274 8.46 14.80 -5.93
C VAL A 274 9.83 14.74 -6.63
N MET A 275 9.90 15.07 -7.93
CA MET A 275 11.18 15.11 -8.66
C MET A 275 12.18 16.07 -8.02
N ASN A 276 11.75 17.27 -7.65
CA ASN A 276 12.58 18.27 -6.97
C ASN A 276 13.12 17.74 -5.63
N PHE A 277 12.32 17.01 -4.89
CA PHE A 277 12.77 16.37 -3.65
C PHE A 277 13.81 15.27 -3.90
N LEU A 278 13.60 14.42 -4.89
CA LEU A 278 14.54 13.34 -5.19
C LEU A 278 15.90 13.83 -5.66
N GLN A 279 15.97 15.00 -6.33
CA GLN A 279 17.19 15.58 -6.91
C GLN A 279 18.02 16.43 -5.92
N LYS A 280 17.49 16.79 -4.77
CA LYS A 280 18.21 17.51 -3.71
C LYS A 280 19.18 16.58 -2.97
#